data_24c1156f34e19851d4de32c7cb3675dc
#
_entry.id   24c1156f34e19851d4de32c7cb3675dc
#
_cell.length_a   1.000
_cell.length_b   1.000
_cell.length_c   1.000
_cell.angle_alpha   90.00
_cell.angle_beta   90.00
_cell.angle_gamma   90.00
#
_symmetry.space_group_name_H-M   'P 1'
#
loop_
_entity.id
_entity.type
_entity.pdbx_description
1 polymer ?
#
loop_
_entity_poly.entity_id
_entity_poly.type
_entity_poly.pdbx_seq_one_letter_code
_entity_poly.pdbx_strand_id
1 'polypeptide(L)'
;MEKLLSVIIPVYKVEKYISKCIESVIDQTYKNLEIIIVDDGSPDNSGEICEKYARKDSRIQVIHQENQGLSGARNRGLDRATGDYITFVDSDDWIHPNMYEIMMKQFGDSQIEIVVCDYQEVLEGQEPAKVDICKCSKTIMTEKELDNGYLMFEKKTRFVVAWNKIYKRSFFDDIRYPVGKIHEDAFTTYKLLNKAKGVLYIDIPLYYYVIRETSIMGEGFSDKRLLILDALIEEMVFFEIKQKYKVLGLVFLDYRDYLIDYKKKIKSENEYSLDILKPYFSVLNKYLVKMKKMQIPLKKQIKSFIFAKFHIVIL
;
A
#
# COMPACT_ATOMS: atom_id res chain seq x y z
N MET A 1 18.13 23.36 7.66
CA MET A 1 18.11 23.02 6.22
C MET A 1 16.82 22.24 5.95
N GLU A 2 16.22 22.50 4.81
CA GLU A 2 15.04 21.76 4.34
C GLU A 2 15.43 20.31 4.05
N LYS A 3 14.62 19.32 4.49
CA LYS A 3 14.92 17.91 4.38
C LYS A 3 14.75 17.40 2.94
N LEU A 4 15.64 16.55 2.46
CA LEU A 4 15.52 15.95 1.12
C LEU A 4 14.48 14.84 1.12
N LEU A 5 13.54 14.88 0.15
CA LEU A 5 12.55 13.84 -0.09
C LEU A 5 12.88 13.10 -1.40
N SER A 6 13.15 11.80 -1.31
CA SER A 6 13.30 10.94 -2.48
C SER A 6 11.93 10.42 -2.90
N VAL A 7 11.54 10.74 -4.13
CA VAL A 7 10.29 10.29 -4.77
C VAL A 7 10.63 9.14 -5.72
N ILE A 8 10.14 7.95 -5.44
CA ILE A 8 10.39 6.75 -6.25
C ILE A 8 9.18 6.47 -7.12
N ILE A 9 9.38 6.40 -8.43
CA ILE A 9 8.34 6.16 -9.45
C ILE A 9 8.70 4.89 -10.21
N PRO A 10 8.09 3.73 -9.88
CA PRO A 10 8.24 2.50 -10.68
C PRO A 10 7.46 2.63 -11.98
N VAL A 11 8.06 2.26 -13.11
CA VAL A 11 7.48 2.43 -14.45
C VAL A 11 7.49 1.11 -15.21
N TYR A 12 6.32 0.70 -15.72
CA TYR A 12 6.20 -0.42 -16.64
C TYR A 12 4.92 -0.33 -17.49
N LYS A 13 5.06 -0.17 -18.81
CA LYS A 13 3.94 -0.10 -19.77
C LYS A 13 2.89 0.98 -19.45
N VAL A 14 3.32 2.22 -19.28
CA VAL A 14 2.47 3.34 -18.88
C VAL A 14 2.67 4.60 -19.74
N GLU A 15 3.06 4.45 -21.00
CA GLU A 15 3.37 5.56 -21.91
C GLU A 15 2.28 6.64 -22.00
N LYS A 16 1.01 6.25 -21.78
CA LYS A 16 -0.14 7.17 -21.81
C LYS A 16 -0.26 8.03 -20.55
N TYR A 17 0.28 7.59 -19.42
CA TYR A 17 0.04 8.18 -18.10
C TYR A 17 1.27 8.85 -17.50
N ILE A 18 2.46 8.31 -17.80
CA ILE A 18 3.71 8.68 -17.14
C ILE A 18 4.04 10.16 -17.21
N SER A 19 3.68 10.85 -18.28
CA SER A 19 3.91 12.31 -18.41
C SER A 19 3.15 13.07 -17.31
N LYS A 20 1.86 12.79 -17.12
CA LYS A 20 1.04 13.44 -16.08
C LYS A 20 1.57 13.15 -14.67
N CYS A 21 2.00 11.92 -14.44
CA CYS A 21 2.63 11.51 -13.18
C CYS A 21 3.88 12.36 -12.90
N ILE A 22 4.85 12.38 -13.82
CA ILE A 22 6.11 13.11 -13.65
C ILE A 22 5.85 14.60 -13.48
N GLU A 23 5.01 15.21 -14.30
CA GLU A 23 4.66 16.64 -14.21
C GLU A 23 4.09 16.99 -12.84
N SER A 24 3.19 16.14 -12.28
CA SER A 24 2.62 16.36 -10.97
C SER A 24 3.65 16.34 -9.83
N VAL A 25 4.76 15.62 -10.01
CA VAL A 25 5.89 15.57 -9.06
C VAL A 25 6.83 16.75 -9.26
N ILE A 26 7.14 17.13 -10.50
CA ILE A 26 8.00 18.30 -10.82
C ILE A 26 7.37 19.60 -10.29
N ASP A 27 6.06 19.73 -10.43
CA ASP A 27 5.28 20.93 -10.10
C ASP A 27 4.95 21.05 -8.61
N GLN A 28 5.38 20.11 -7.75
CA GLN A 28 5.18 20.21 -6.31
C GLN A 28 5.70 21.54 -5.75
N THR A 29 4.96 22.11 -4.79
CA THR A 29 5.39 23.33 -4.06
C THR A 29 6.63 23.09 -3.21
N TYR A 30 6.79 21.90 -2.65
CA TYR A 30 8.01 21.43 -1.99
C TYR A 30 9.09 21.16 -3.04
N LYS A 31 10.23 21.91 -2.99
CA LYS A 31 11.23 21.88 -4.07
C LYS A 31 12.45 20.99 -3.80
N ASN A 32 12.72 20.64 -2.53
CA ASN A 32 13.89 19.84 -2.19
C ASN A 32 13.62 18.34 -2.42
N LEU A 33 13.52 17.98 -3.69
CA LEU A 33 13.18 16.64 -4.18
C LEU A 33 14.36 15.99 -4.91
N GLU A 34 14.50 14.69 -4.72
CA GLU A 34 15.22 13.76 -5.56
C GLU A 34 14.18 12.83 -6.21
N ILE A 35 14.10 12.79 -7.53
CA ILE A 35 13.06 12.04 -8.27
C ILE A 35 13.75 10.85 -8.95
N ILE A 36 13.44 9.64 -8.50
CA ILE A 36 14.05 8.41 -8.99
C ILE A 36 13.00 7.61 -9.75
N ILE A 37 13.14 7.59 -11.07
CA ILE A 37 12.26 6.86 -11.97
C ILE A 37 12.94 5.53 -12.30
N VAL A 38 12.27 4.41 -12.05
CA VAL A 38 12.80 3.09 -12.35
C VAL A 38 11.95 2.46 -13.46
N ASP A 39 12.48 2.48 -14.67
CA ASP A 39 11.90 1.79 -15.82
C ASP A 39 12.24 0.30 -15.75
N ASP A 40 11.25 -0.50 -15.43
CA ASP A 40 11.34 -1.94 -15.19
C ASP A 40 11.24 -2.73 -16.51
N GLY A 41 11.99 -2.31 -17.53
CA GLY A 41 12.03 -2.95 -18.83
C GLY A 41 10.76 -2.75 -19.65
N SER A 42 10.23 -1.53 -19.70
CA SER A 42 9.04 -1.20 -20.49
C SER A 42 9.26 -1.47 -21.99
N PRO A 43 8.38 -2.23 -22.64
CA PRO A 43 8.46 -2.49 -24.07
C PRO A 43 7.83 -1.39 -24.93
N ASP A 44 7.16 -0.40 -24.32
CA ASP A 44 6.54 0.76 -24.94
C ASP A 44 7.45 1.99 -24.80
N ASN A 45 6.95 3.19 -25.14
CA ASN A 45 7.74 4.43 -25.09
C ASN A 45 7.93 5.01 -23.67
N SER A 46 7.51 4.31 -22.61
CA SER A 46 7.61 4.82 -21.23
C SER A 46 9.01 5.24 -20.86
N GLY A 47 10.02 4.40 -21.15
CA GLY A 47 11.43 4.70 -20.85
C GLY A 47 11.95 5.93 -21.58
N GLU A 48 11.64 6.10 -22.87
CA GLU A 48 12.04 7.28 -23.65
C GLU A 48 11.38 8.57 -23.13
N ILE A 49 10.13 8.49 -22.68
CA ILE A 49 9.43 9.62 -22.09
C ILE A 49 10.14 10.03 -20.80
N CYS A 50 10.49 9.10 -19.92
CA CYS A 50 11.23 9.37 -18.68
C CYS A 50 12.56 10.08 -18.96
N GLU A 51 13.32 9.62 -19.95
CA GLU A 51 14.58 10.23 -20.37
C GLU A 51 14.39 11.67 -20.90
N LYS A 52 13.28 11.97 -21.58
CA LYS A 52 12.97 13.34 -22.03
C LYS A 52 12.77 14.30 -20.84
N TYR A 53 12.15 13.83 -19.74
CA TYR A 53 12.00 14.64 -18.52
C TYR A 53 13.31 14.77 -17.75
N ALA A 54 14.12 13.72 -17.65
CA ALA A 54 15.43 13.80 -16.98
C ALA A 54 16.39 14.80 -17.64
N ARG A 55 16.32 14.96 -18.96
CA ARG A 55 17.10 16.01 -19.67
C ARG A 55 16.63 17.44 -19.36
N LYS A 56 15.42 17.64 -18.86
CA LYS A 56 14.84 18.96 -18.58
C LYS A 56 14.91 19.35 -17.10
N ASP A 57 14.95 18.37 -16.20
CA ASP A 57 14.95 18.60 -14.74
C ASP A 57 16.08 17.78 -14.09
N SER A 58 17.08 18.47 -13.57
CA SER A 58 18.27 17.84 -12.95
C SER A 58 17.98 17.08 -11.66
N ARG A 59 16.76 17.20 -11.08
CA ARG A 59 16.34 16.43 -9.91
C ARG A 59 15.96 14.99 -10.28
N ILE A 60 15.75 14.70 -11.58
CA ILE A 60 15.30 13.42 -12.09
C ILE A 60 16.49 12.53 -12.43
N GLN A 61 16.49 11.33 -11.86
CA GLN A 61 17.35 10.21 -12.25
C GLN A 61 16.50 9.09 -12.84
N VAL A 62 16.81 8.63 -14.05
CA VAL A 62 16.18 7.44 -14.65
C VAL A 62 17.11 6.24 -14.50
N ILE A 63 16.55 5.11 -14.15
CA ILE A 63 17.25 3.83 -14.03
C ILE A 63 16.49 2.81 -14.89
N HIS A 64 17.17 2.23 -15.87
CA HIS A 64 16.63 1.11 -16.64
C HIS A 64 17.10 -0.22 -16.08
N GLN A 65 16.22 -1.18 -15.99
CA GLN A 65 16.53 -2.55 -15.56
C GLN A 65 15.71 -3.58 -16.35
N GLU A 66 16.14 -4.83 -16.32
CA GLU A 66 15.29 -5.94 -16.75
C GLU A 66 14.09 -6.07 -15.82
N ASN A 67 12.93 -6.49 -16.37
CA ASN A 67 11.69 -6.55 -15.61
C ASN A 67 11.80 -7.49 -14.39
N GLN A 68 11.66 -6.94 -13.19
CA GLN A 68 11.65 -7.63 -11.90
C GLN A 68 10.31 -7.45 -11.16
N GLY A 69 9.35 -6.78 -11.79
CA GLY A 69 8.06 -6.42 -11.22
C GLY A 69 8.13 -5.24 -10.25
N LEU A 70 6.96 -4.80 -9.80
CA LEU A 70 6.79 -3.59 -8.98
C LEU A 70 7.67 -3.57 -7.73
N SER A 71 7.80 -4.70 -7.03
CA SER A 71 8.70 -4.86 -5.87
C SER A 71 10.17 -4.61 -6.24
N GLY A 72 10.62 -5.18 -7.36
CA GLY A 72 11.99 -5.00 -7.86
C GLY A 72 12.28 -3.55 -8.18
N ALA A 73 11.37 -2.88 -8.89
CA ALA A 73 11.48 -1.48 -9.25
C ALA A 73 11.51 -0.57 -8.00
N ARG A 74 10.60 -0.76 -7.02
CA ARG A 74 10.63 0.01 -5.77
C ARG A 74 11.92 -0.22 -4.99
N ASN A 75 12.38 -1.46 -4.85
CA ASN A 75 13.65 -1.77 -4.17
C ASN A 75 14.85 -1.13 -4.87
N ARG A 76 14.87 -1.14 -6.21
CA ARG A 76 15.93 -0.47 -6.98
C ARG A 76 15.96 1.03 -6.74
N GLY A 77 14.77 1.67 -6.65
CA GLY A 77 14.65 3.07 -6.28
C GLY A 77 15.13 3.33 -4.85
N LEU A 78 14.79 2.48 -3.89
CA LEU A 78 15.26 2.56 -2.51
C LEU A 78 16.79 2.48 -2.39
N ASP A 79 17.44 1.64 -3.21
CA ASP A 79 18.91 1.49 -3.21
C ASP A 79 19.64 2.73 -3.75
N ARG A 80 18.93 3.60 -4.45
CA ARG A 80 19.47 4.84 -5.02
C ARG A 80 19.11 6.09 -4.22
N ALA A 81 18.06 5.99 -3.41
CA ALA A 81 17.54 7.11 -2.64
C ALA A 81 18.54 7.60 -1.60
N THR A 82 18.83 8.91 -1.62
CA THR A 82 19.75 9.58 -0.70
C THR A 82 19.03 10.50 0.28
N GLY A 83 17.75 10.82 0.05
CA GLY A 83 16.96 11.71 0.88
C GLY A 83 16.78 11.25 2.33
N ASP A 84 16.44 12.17 3.19
CA ASP A 84 16.08 11.89 4.59
C ASP A 84 14.77 11.08 4.67
N TYR A 85 13.90 11.32 3.69
CA TYR A 85 12.55 10.72 3.60
C TYR A 85 12.32 10.09 2.24
N ILE A 86 11.41 9.12 2.20
CA ILE A 86 11.00 8.35 1.01
C ILE A 86 9.50 8.49 0.81
N THR A 87 9.09 8.61 -0.45
CA THR A 87 7.71 8.43 -0.90
C THR A 87 7.68 7.66 -2.21
N PHE A 88 6.54 7.05 -2.52
CA PHE A 88 6.29 6.36 -3.78
C PHE A 88 5.13 7.02 -4.51
N VAL A 89 5.18 7.01 -5.84
CA VAL A 89 4.06 7.38 -6.72
C VAL A 89 3.95 6.32 -7.79
N ASP A 90 2.78 5.71 -7.94
CA ASP A 90 2.55 4.78 -9.03
C ASP A 90 2.43 5.55 -10.35
N SER A 91 3.05 5.06 -11.41
CA SER A 91 3.30 5.80 -12.63
C SER A 91 2.07 6.07 -13.51
N ASP A 92 0.93 5.50 -13.16
CA ASP A 92 -0.37 5.75 -13.77
C ASP A 92 -1.26 6.71 -12.98
N ASP A 93 -0.77 7.21 -11.83
CA ASP A 93 -1.43 8.14 -10.94
C ASP A 93 -0.79 9.53 -10.99
N TRP A 94 -1.39 10.50 -10.27
CA TRP A 94 -0.79 11.82 -10.06
C TRP A 94 -1.16 12.39 -8.69
N ILE A 95 -0.52 13.49 -8.30
CA ILE A 95 -0.63 14.03 -6.94
C ILE A 95 -1.03 15.51 -6.93
N HIS A 96 -1.67 15.93 -5.82
CA HIS A 96 -2.04 17.33 -5.59
C HIS A 96 -0.79 18.22 -5.48
N PRO A 97 -0.74 19.43 -6.07
CA PRO A 97 0.47 20.27 -6.10
C PRO A 97 1.09 20.60 -4.73
N ASN A 98 0.29 20.61 -3.67
CA ASN A 98 0.75 20.89 -2.30
C ASN A 98 0.98 19.63 -1.45
N MET A 99 0.90 18.42 -2.04
CA MET A 99 0.95 17.17 -1.25
C MET A 99 2.22 17.11 -0.39
N TYR A 100 3.38 17.26 -0.99
CA TYR A 100 4.63 17.09 -0.26
C TYR A 100 4.88 18.23 0.74
N GLU A 101 4.53 19.45 0.42
CA GLU A 101 4.65 20.57 1.36
C GLU A 101 3.78 20.37 2.61
N ILE A 102 2.52 19.96 2.42
CA ILE A 102 1.59 19.70 3.54
C ILE A 102 2.10 18.55 4.40
N MET A 103 2.58 17.46 3.79
CA MET A 103 3.03 16.28 4.52
C MET A 103 4.39 16.49 5.18
N MET A 104 5.37 17.09 4.49
CA MET A 104 6.71 17.34 5.04
C MET A 104 6.71 18.28 6.22
N LYS A 105 5.82 19.27 6.27
CA LYS A 105 5.64 20.16 7.44
C LYS A 105 5.31 19.40 8.74
N GLN A 106 4.80 18.18 8.66
CA GLN A 106 4.41 17.41 9.85
C GLN A 106 5.60 16.75 10.55
N PHE A 107 6.72 16.56 9.88
CA PHE A 107 7.93 16.01 10.47
C PHE A 107 8.70 16.99 11.37
N GLY A 108 8.16 18.19 11.61
CA GLY A 108 8.63 19.09 12.67
C GLY A 108 8.46 18.52 14.08
N ASP A 109 7.49 17.64 14.30
CA ASP A 109 7.35 16.86 15.52
C ASP A 109 8.26 15.61 15.44
N SER A 110 9.21 15.50 16.37
CA SER A 110 10.18 14.40 16.41
C SER A 110 9.54 13.02 16.65
N GLN A 111 8.30 12.96 17.10
CA GLN A 111 7.56 11.71 17.30
C GLN A 111 6.96 11.17 16.00
N ILE A 112 6.72 12.04 15.00
CA ILE A 112 6.13 11.61 13.71
C ILE A 112 7.22 11.07 12.80
N GLU A 113 7.06 9.81 12.38
CA GLU A 113 8.02 9.10 11.55
C GLU A 113 7.42 8.60 10.23
N ILE A 114 6.07 8.56 10.14
CA ILE A 114 5.31 8.33 8.90
C ILE A 114 4.17 9.34 8.85
N VAL A 115 3.95 9.94 7.70
CA VAL A 115 2.78 10.76 7.41
C VAL A 115 1.97 10.09 6.32
N VAL A 116 0.67 9.97 6.51
CA VAL A 116 -0.29 9.33 5.59
C VAL A 116 -1.33 10.38 5.20
N CYS A 117 -1.61 10.55 3.91
CA CYS A 117 -2.73 11.36 3.44
C CYS A 117 -3.87 10.47 2.90
N ASP A 118 -5.03 11.07 2.68
CA ASP A 118 -6.12 10.42 1.97
C ASP A 118 -5.89 10.46 0.44
N TYR A 119 -6.73 9.75 -0.30
CA TYR A 119 -6.71 9.74 -1.75
C TYR A 119 -8.12 9.86 -2.33
N GLN A 120 -8.20 10.26 -3.57
CA GLN A 120 -9.42 10.29 -4.36
C GLN A 120 -9.28 9.36 -5.55
N GLU A 121 -10.30 8.53 -5.76
CA GLU A 121 -10.46 7.75 -6.98
C GLU A 121 -10.92 8.65 -8.11
N VAL A 122 -10.24 8.59 -9.25
CA VAL A 122 -10.53 9.39 -10.43
C VAL A 122 -10.67 8.46 -11.63
N LEU A 123 -11.79 8.50 -12.32
CA LEU A 123 -11.96 7.72 -13.55
C LEU A 123 -11.05 8.27 -14.65
N GLU A 124 -10.52 7.39 -15.47
CA GLU A 124 -9.66 7.75 -16.59
C GLU A 124 -10.33 8.84 -17.46
N GLY A 125 -9.60 9.92 -17.75
CA GLY A 125 -10.09 11.07 -18.52
C GLY A 125 -10.94 12.07 -17.75
N GLN A 126 -11.16 11.86 -16.45
CA GLN A 126 -11.86 12.83 -15.60
C GLN A 126 -10.90 13.67 -14.77
N GLU A 127 -11.38 14.83 -14.32
CA GLU A 127 -10.65 15.67 -13.36
C GLU A 127 -11.10 15.35 -11.93
N PRO A 128 -10.18 15.42 -10.94
CA PRO A 128 -10.51 15.19 -9.55
C PRO A 128 -11.42 16.30 -9.00
N ALA A 129 -12.21 15.98 -7.98
CA ALA A 129 -12.94 17.01 -7.26
C ALA A 129 -11.97 17.98 -6.58
N LYS A 130 -12.38 19.25 -6.49
CA LYS A 130 -11.57 20.28 -5.81
C LYS A 130 -11.35 19.93 -4.34
N VAL A 131 -10.12 20.00 -3.92
CA VAL A 131 -9.70 19.72 -2.54
C VAL A 131 -9.58 21.04 -1.78
N ASP A 132 -10.29 21.16 -0.65
CA ASP A 132 -10.12 22.28 0.28
C ASP A 132 -9.04 21.92 1.30
N ILE A 133 -7.80 22.31 1.01
CA ILE A 133 -6.64 22.02 1.86
C ILE A 133 -6.67 22.73 3.23
N CYS A 134 -7.56 23.70 3.42
CA CYS A 134 -7.72 24.40 4.71
C CYS A 134 -8.58 23.60 5.69
N LYS A 135 -9.41 22.69 5.19
CA LYS A 135 -10.28 21.85 6.01
C LYS A 135 -9.65 20.46 6.15
N CYS A 136 -8.76 20.31 7.12
CA CYS A 136 -8.15 19.01 7.39
C CYS A 136 -8.30 18.61 8.86
N SER A 137 -8.66 17.37 9.08
CA SER A 137 -8.44 16.72 10.36
C SER A 137 -7.10 15.99 10.36
N LYS A 138 -6.45 15.97 11.52
CA LYS A 138 -5.20 15.26 11.72
C LYS A 138 -5.36 14.31 12.90
N THR A 139 -4.96 13.07 12.70
CA THR A 139 -4.98 12.06 13.76
C THR A 139 -3.58 11.51 13.95
N ILE A 140 -3.02 11.74 15.13
CA ILE A 140 -1.74 11.15 15.52
C ILE A 140 -2.03 9.77 16.12
N MET A 141 -1.36 8.76 15.59
CA MET A 141 -1.37 7.40 16.13
C MET A 141 -0.01 7.15 16.77
N THR A 142 0.00 7.11 18.09
CA THR A 142 1.13 6.65 18.89
C THR A 142 1.25 5.12 18.79
N GLU A 143 2.31 4.55 19.35
CA GLU A 143 2.47 3.09 19.41
C GLU A 143 1.22 2.38 19.98
N LYS A 144 0.58 2.98 21.01
CA LYS A 144 -0.63 2.43 21.64
C LYS A 144 -1.84 2.43 20.69
N GLU A 145 -2.04 3.49 19.91
CA GLU A 145 -3.12 3.56 18.90
C GLU A 145 -2.85 2.61 17.74
N LEU A 146 -1.59 2.49 17.32
CA LEU A 146 -1.17 1.51 16.29
C LEU A 146 -1.42 0.08 16.79
N ASP A 147 -1.15 -0.22 18.06
CA ASP A 147 -1.42 -1.52 18.68
C ASP A 147 -2.91 -1.82 18.82
N ASN A 148 -3.75 -0.79 18.89
CA ASN A 148 -5.19 -0.95 18.83
C ASN A 148 -5.70 -1.28 17.41
N GLY A 149 -5.00 -0.82 16.36
CA GLY A 149 -5.28 -1.12 14.96
C GLY A 149 -6.61 -0.59 14.41
N TYR A 150 -7.44 0.06 15.23
CA TYR A 150 -8.84 0.38 14.86
C TYR A 150 -8.93 1.31 13.65
N LEU A 151 -8.19 2.43 13.64
CA LEU A 151 -8.21 3.38 12.52
C LEU A 151 -7.59 2.76 11.25
N MET A 152 -6.53 1.97 11.43
CA MET A 152 -5.91 1.24 10.32
C MET A 152 -6.86 0.24 9.67
N PHE A 153 -7.69 -0.41 10.47
CA PHE A 153 -8.69 -1.35 9.97
C PHE A 153 -9.87 -0.64 9.29
N GLU A 154 -10.37 0.44 9.86
CA GLU A 154 -11.49 1.22 9.30
C GLU A 154 -11.12 1.86 7.95
N LYS A 155 -9.89 2.40 7.84
CA LYS A 155 -9.36 3.03 6.63
C LYS A 155 -8.29 2.16 5.95
N LYS A 156 -8.52 0.84 5.89
CA LYS A 156 -7.53 -0.18 5.54
C LYS A 156 -6.71 0.13 4.30
N THR A 157 -7.33 0.43 3.17
CA THR A 157 -6.62 0.70 1.91
C THR A 157 -5.58 1.80 2.10
N ARG A 158 -5.92 2.88 2.80
CA ARG A 158 -5.03 4.03 3.06
C ARG A 158 -3.79 3.65 3.85
N PHE A 159 -3.88 2.63 4.69
CA PHE A 159 -2.75 2.17 5.50
C PHE A 159 -1.97 1.00 4.88
N VAL A 160 -2.54 0.30 3.90
CA VAL A 160 -1.85 -0.81 3.22
C VAL A 160 -1.02 -0.31 2.05
N VAL A 161 -1.58 0.54 1.16
CA VAL A 161 -0.90 1.01 -0.06
C VAL A 161 0.40 1.76 0.24
N ALA A 162 1.35 1.70 -0.67
CA ALA A 162 2.66 2.32 -0.49
C ALA A 162 2.67 3.84 -0.78
N TRP A 163 1.82 4.31 -1.68
CA TRP A 163 1.97 5.55 -2.43
C TRP A 163 1.43 6.83 -1.75
N ASN A 164 0.55 6.77 -0.79
CA ASN A 164 -0.02 7.95 -0.10
C ASN A 164 0.73 8.32 1.19
N LYS A 165 2.00 8.00 1.27
CA LYS A 165 2.78 8.11 2.51
C LYS A 165 4.15 8.72 2.28
N ILE A 166 4.64 9.39 3.30
CA ILE A 166 6.05 9.76 3.43
C ILE A 166 6.62 9.03 4.64
N TYR A 167 7.76 8.39 4.46
CA TYR A 167 8.44 7.57 5.46
C TYR A 167 9.83 8.12 5.76
N LYS A 168 10.35 7.95 6.97
CA LYS A 168 11.80 8.08 7.20
C LYS A 168 12.55 7.04 6.38
N ARG A 169 13.61 7.45 5.65
CA ARG A 169 14.41 6.55 4.81
C ARG A 169 14.98 5.36 5.58
N SER A 170 15.42 5.58 6.84
CA SER A 170 16.02 4.53 7.69
C SER A 170 15.10 3.32 7.93
N PHE A 171 13.81 3.42 7.66
CA PHE A 171 12.90 2.27 7.77
C PHE A 171 13.19 1.21 6.71
N PHE A 172 13.73 1.64 5.58
CA PHE A 172 14.04 0.77 4.46
C PHE A 172 15.47 0.18 4.50
N ASP A 173 16.22 0.39 5.58
CA ASP A 173 17.54 -0.26 5.75
C ASP A 173 17.39 -1.77 5.93
N ASP A 174 16.33 -2.22 6.59
CA ASP A 174 16.02 -3.62 6.90
C ASP A 174 14.68 -4.14 6.37
N ILE A 175 13.84 -3.26 5.80
CA ILE A 175 12.55 -3.62 5.22
C ILE A 175 12.58 -3.38 3.71
N ARG A 176 12.25 -4.42 2.93
CA ARG A 176 12.21 -4.37 1.47
C ARG A 176 10.92 -4.99 0.94
N TYR A 177 10.51 -4.60 -0.24
CA TYR A 177 9.38 -5.21 -0.95
C TYR A 177 9.73 -6.61 -1.46
N PRO A 178 8.84 -7.61 -1.31
CA PRO A 178 9.13 -9.00 -1.73
C PRO A 178 9.06 -9.13 -3.26
N VAL A 179 10.21 -9.37 -3.91
CA VAL A 179 10.28 -9.56 -5.36
C VAL A 179 9.50 -10.81 -5.78
N GLY A 180 8.77 -10.71 -6.90
CA GLY A 180 7.97 -11.80 -7.47
C GLY A 180 6.60 -12.00 -6.84
N LYS A 181 6.21 -11.20 -5.83
CA LYS A 181 4.87 -11.24 -5.24
C LYS A 181 4.03 -10.04 -5.70
N ILE A 182 2.76 -10.28 -6.02
CA ILE A 182 1.74 -9.22 -6.12
C ILE A 182 1.20 -8.91 -4.72
N HIS A 183 0.55 -7.77 -4.53
CA HIS A 183 0.15 -7.25 -3.20
C HIS A 183 1.36 -7.02 -2.28
N GLU A 184 2.45 -6.56 -2.85
CA GLU A 184 3.74 -6.35 -2.19
C GLU A 184 3.65 -5.35 -1.02
N ASP A 185 2.74 -4.41 -1.11
CA ASP A 185 2.40 -3.46 -0.06
C ASP A 185 1.77 -4.15 1.16
N ALA A 186 0.87 -5.12 0.96
CA ALA A 186 0.30 -5.92 2.04
C ALA A 186 1.37 -6.76 2.76
N PHE A 187 2.44 -7.16 2.09
CA PHE A 187 3.58 -7.84 2.73
C PHE A 187 4.53 -6.91 3.48
N THR A 188 4.46 -5.60 3.24
CA THR A 188 5.53 -4.67 3.64
C THR A 188 5.03 -3.57 4.58
N THR A 189 3.93 -2.90 4.28
CA THR A 189 3.54 -1.66 4.95
C THR A 189 3.25 -1.82 6.43
N TYR A 190 2.65 -2.94 6.87
CA TYR A 190 2.42 -3.19 8.29
C TYR A 190 3.73 -3.25 9.11
N LYS A 191 4.83 -3.73 8.51
CA LYS A 191 6.15 -3.76 9.15
C LYS A 191 6.67 -2.35 9.38
N LEU A 192 6.52 -1.47 8.37
CA LEU A 192 6.91 -0.07 8.45
C LEU A 192 6.09 0.66 9.51
N LEU A 193 4.76 0.50 9.48
CA LEU A 193 3.86 1.11 10.46
C LEU A 193 4.16 0.64 11.89
N ASN A 194 4.44 -0.66 12.09
CA ASN A 194 4.78 -1.20 13.39
C ASN A 194 6.18 -0.77 13.89
N LYS A 195 7.07 -0.35 13.00
CA LYS A 195 8.41 0.17 13.34
C LYS A 195 8.35 1.62 13.79
N ALA A 196 7.34 2.39 13.36
CA ALA A 196 7.19 3.81 13.65
C ALA A 196 6.79 4.07 15.09
N LYS A 197 7.40 5.08 15.73
CA LYS A 197 6.99 5.60 17.04
C LYS A 197 5.68 6.38 16.99
N GLY A 198 5.44 7.05 15.86
CA GLY A 198 4.21 7.78 15.61
C GLY A 198 3.92 7.91 14.12
N VAL A 199 2.64 7.74 13.78
CA VAL A 199 2.10 7.91 12.44
C VAL A 199 1.04 9.00 12.47
N LEU A 200 1.16 9.98 11.59
CA LEU A 200 0.16 11.03 11.42
C LEU A 200 -0.70 10.72 10.19
N TYR A 201 -2.00 10.64 10.37
CA TYR A 201 -2.97 10.60 9.28
C TYR A 201 -3.57 11.99 9.06
N ILE A 202 -3.57 12.45 7.81
CA ILE A 202 -4.18 13.70 7.35
C ILE A 202 -5.37 13.33 6.47
N ASP A 203 -6.58 13.72 6.89
CA ASP A 203 -7.84 13.43 6.17
C ASP A 203 -8.05 14.42 5.02
N ILE A 204 -7.07 14.49 4.10
CA ILE A 204 -7.16 15.28 2.86
C ILE A 204 -6.74 14.38 1.70
N PRO A 205 -7.55 14.29 0.63
CA PRO A 205 -7.23 13.50 -0.55
C PRO A 205 -6.19 14.23 -1.43
N LEU A 206 -4.90 14.02 -1.13
CA LEU A 206 -3.79 14.65 -1.84
C LEU A 206 -3.20 13.75 -2.94
N TYR A 207 -3.62 12.51 -3.02
CA TYR A 207 -3.22 11.55 -4.04
C TYR A 207 -4.43 11.21 -4.93
N TYR A 208 -4.24 11.17 -6.25
CA TYR A 208 -5.28 10.87 -7.22
C TYR A 208 -5.03 9.51 -7.86
N TYR A 209 -5.80 8.52 -7.38
CA TYR A 209 -5.73 7.14 -7.84
C TYR A 209 -6.60 6.96 -9.09
N VAL A 210 -5.98 6.54 -10.20
CA VAL A 210 -6.68 6.38 -11.48
C VAL A 210 -7.34 5.03 -11.60
N ILE A 211 -8.67 5.04 -11.76
CA ILE A 211 -9.43 3.83 -12.07
C ILE A 211 -9.48 3.64 -13.59
N ARG A 212 -8.93 2.53 -14.07
CA ARG A 212 -8.93 2.12 -15.47
C ARG A 212 -9.70 0.82 -15.65
N GLU A 213 -10.34 0.64 -16.81
CA GLU A 213 -10.99 -0.64 -17.15
C GLU A 213 -10.00 -1.81 -17.20
N THR A 214 -8.73 -1.53 -17.55
CA THR A 214 -7.65 -2.51 -17.67
C THR A 214 -6.77 -2.64 -16.43
N SER A 215 -7.24 -2.15 -15.27
CA SER A 215 -6.44 -2.25 -14.05
C SER A 215 -6.30 -3.71 -13.58
N ILE A 216 -5.14 -4.04 -12.98
CA ILE A 216 -4.86 -5.37 -12.40
C ILE A 216 -5.97 -5.82 -11.43
N MET A 217 -6.67 -4.86 -10.79
CA MET A 217 -7.77 -5.15 -9.86
C MET A 217 -9.08 -5.54 -10.57
N GLY A 218 -9.23 -5.25 -11.89
CA GLY A 218 -10.43 -5.56 -12.70
C GLY A 218 -10.47 -6.96 -13.30
N GLU A 219 -9.36 -7.69 -13.32
CA GLU A 219 -9.30 -9.05 -13.88
C GLU A 219 -10.04 -10.06 -13.00
N GLY A 220 -10.55 -11.17 -13.60
CA GLY A 220 -11.21 -12.29 -12.91
C GLY A 220 -10.34 -12.96 -11.83
N PHE A 221 -10.80 -14.02 -11.20
CA PHE A 221 -10.02 -14.79 -10.22
C PHE A 221 -8.80 -15.42 -10.88
N SER A 222 -7.65 -15.39 -10.22
CA SER A 222 -6.43 -16.13 -10.59
C SER A 222 -5.72 -16.62 -9.33
N ASP A 223 -4.92 -17.68 -9.47
CA ASP A 223 -4.15 -18.24 -8.34
C ASP A 223 -3.22 -17.21 -7.71
N LYS A 224 -2.68 -16.28 -8.51
CA LYS A 224 -1.82 -15.20 -8.01
C LYS A 224 -2.54 -14.30 -7.00
N ARG A 225 -3.86 -14.14 -7.12
CA ARG A 225 -4.65 -13.34 -6.16
C ARG A 225 -4.70 -13.95 -4.77
N LEU A 226 -4.46 -15.27 -4.63
CA LEU A 226 -4.36 -15.92 -3.32
C LEU A 226 -3.17 -15.43 -2.51
N LEU A 227 -2.17 -14.78 -3.13
CA LEU A 227 -1.03 -14.17 -2.42
C LEU A 227 -1.45 -13.13 -1.38
N ILE A 228 -2.64 -12.53 -1.49
CA ILE A 228 -3.16 -11.69 -0.39
C ILE A 228 -3.41 -12.50 0.88
N LEU A 229 -3.85 -13.75 0.78
CA LEU A 229 -4.02 -14.63 1.94
C LEU A 229 -2.65 -14.98 2.55
N ASP A 230 -1.62 -15.19 1.73
CA ASP A 230 -0.26 -15.42 2.20
C ASP A 230 0.30 -14.18 2.91
N ALA A 231 0.04 -12.97 2.37
CA ALA A 231 0.41 -11.72 3.03
C ALA A 231 -0.25 -11.59 4.41
N LEU A 232 -1.55 -11.85 4.50
CA LEU A 232 -2.30 -11.80 5.76
C LEU A 232 -1.84 -12.88 6.75
N ILE A 233 -1.43 -14.07 6.27
CA ILE A 233 -0.82 -15.11 7.13
C ILE A 233 0.49 -14.61 7.71
N GLU A 234 1.36 -14.02 6.87
CA GLU A 234 2.64 -13.46 7.31
C GLU A 234 2.42 -12.34 8.34
N GLU A 235 1.45 -11.47 8.11
CA GLU A 235 1.05 -10.39 9.02
C GLU A 235 0.50 -10.93 10.35
N MET A 236 -0.36 -11.98 10.31
CA MET A 236 -0.86 -12.64 11.53
C MET A 236 0.28 -13.24 12.36
N VAL A 237 1.23 -13.93 11.71
CA VAL A 237 2.40 -14.50 12.40
C VAL A 237 3.26 -13.41 13.02
N PHE A 238 3.47 -12.31 12.30
CA PHE A 238 4.23 -11.15 12.80
C PHE A 238 3.61 -10.56 14.07
N PHE A 239 2.30 -10.30 14.08
CA PHE A 239 1.64 -9.75 15.26
C PHE A 239 1.47 -10.77 16.38
N GLU A 240 1.41 -12.07 16.07
CA GLU A 240 1.42 -13.13 17.08
C GLU A 240 2.76 -13.18 17.84
N ILE A 241 3.91 -13.14 17.10
CA ILE A 241 5.25 -13.10 17.68
C ILE A 241 5.42 -11.86 18.57
N LYS A 242 4.89 -10.72 18.13
CA LYS A 242 4.93 -9.46 18.89
C LYS A 242 3.88 -9.39 20.02
N GLN A 243 3.05 -10.42 20.18
CA GLN A 243 1.97 -10.48 21.17
C GLN A 243 0.93 -9.36 21.07
N LYS A 244 0.80 -8.73 19.90
CA LYS A 244 -0.19 -7.67 19.61
C LYS A 244 -1.53 -8.29 19.22
N TYR A 245 -2.19 -8.94 20.16
CA TYR A 245 -3.34 -9.82 19.90
C TYR A 245 -4.58 -9.08 19.37
N LYS A 246 -4.75 -7.80 19.68
CA LYS A 246 -5.89 -7.02 19.18
C LYS A 246 -5.76 -6.77 17.67
N VAL A 247 -4.60 -6.33 17.21
CA VAL A 247 -4.31 -6.18 15.77
C VAL A 247 -4.37 -7.53 15.07
N LEU A 248 -3.77 -8.56 15.66
CA LEU A 248 -3.87 -9.94 15.16
C LEU A 248 -5.34 -10.34 14.92
N GLY A 249 -6.23 -9.98 15.85
CA GLY A 249 -7.67 -10.27 15.71
C GLY A 249 -8.32 -9.55 14.53
N LEU A 250 -7.92 -8.33 14.24
CA LEU A 250 -8.40 -7.57 13.08
C LEU A 250 -7.89 -8.19 11.77
N VAL A 251 -6.60 -8.51 11.68
CA VAL A 251 -6.00 -9.17 10.52
C VAL A 251 -6.63 -10.55 10.28
N PHE A 252 -6.89 -11.31 11.35
CA PHE A 252 -7.60 -12.60 11.24
C PHE A 252 -9.01 -12.45 10.66
N LEU A 253 -9.75 -11.40 11.04
CA LEU A 253 -11.07 -11.13 10.47
C LEU A 253 -10.99 -10.81 8.98
N ASP A 254 -10.01 -10.03 8.57
CA ASP A 254 -9.73 -9.75 7.16
C ASP A 254 -9.40 -11.02 6.38
N TYR A 255 -8.50 -11.83 6.92
CA TYR A 255 -8.14 -13.12 6.34
C TYR A 255 -9.35 -14.00 6.10
N ARG A 256 -10.23 -14.12 7.11
CA ARG A 256 -11.50 -14.85 7.00
C ARG A 256 -12.38 -14.26 5.89
N ASP A 257 -12.52 -12.94 5.81
CA ASP A 257 -13.41 -12.29 4.86
C ASP A 257 -12.91 -12.44 3.42
N TYR A 258 -11.60 -12.35 3.17
CA TYR A 258 -11.00 -12.71 1.88
C TYR A 258 -11.24 -14.18 1.51
N LEU A 259 -11.08 -15.09 2.47
CA LEU A 259 -11.30 -16.51 2.23
C LEU A 259 -12.78 -16.83 1.89
N ILE A 260 -13.72 -16.11 2.52
CA ILE A 260 -15.15 -16.17 2.17
C ILE A 260 -15.38 -15.69 0.73
N ASP A 261 -14.80 -14.55 0.38
CA ASP A 261 -14.96 -13.93 -0.95
C ASP A 261 -14.40 -14.84 -2.05
N TYR A 262 -13.18 -15.33 -1.89
CA TYR A 262 -12.57 -16.24 -2.86
C TYR A 262 -13.33 -17.56 -3.01
N LYS A 263 -13.86 -18.09 -1.92
CA LYS A 263 -14.74 -19.25 -2.01
C LYS A 263 -15.98 -18.99 -2.85
N LYS A 264 -16.58 -17.79 -2.73
CA LYS A 264 -17.75 -17.40 -3.56
C LYS A 264 -17.34 -17.27 -5.03
N LYS A 265 -16.22 -16.56 -5.32
CA LYS A 265 -15.73 -16.35 -6.68
C LYS A 265 -15.40 -17.66 -7.38
N ILE A 266 -14.64 -18.54 -6.74
CA ILE A 266 -14.30 -19.87 -7.30
C ILE A 266 -15.55 -20.68 -7.64
N LYS A 267 -16.60 -20.59 -6.78
CA LYS A 267 -17.86 -21.26 -7.05
C LYS A 267 -18.65 -20.66 -8.22
N SER A 268 -18.55 -19.36 -8.47
CA SER A 268 -19.27 -18.68 -9.54
C SER A 268 -18.61 -18.85 -10.90
N GLU A 269 -17.29 -18.94 -10.93
CA GLU A 269 -16.51 -19.00 -12.18
C GLU A 269 -16.34 -20.43 -12.73
N ASN A 270 -16.54 -21.47 -11.92
CA ASN A 270 -16.44 -22.92 -12.25
C ASN A 270 -15.09 -23.36 -12.90
N GLU A 271 -14.09 -22.50 -12.93
CA GLU A 271 -12.79 -22.80 -13.57
C GLU A 271 -11.79 -23.41 -12.58
N TYR A 272 -12.00 -23.24 -11.27
CA TYR A 272 -11.07 -23.64 -10.23
C TYR A 272 -11.71 -24.63 -9.25
N SER A 273 -10.92 -25.60 -8.77
CA SER A 273 -11.32 -26.47 -7.67
C SER A 273 -11.24 -25.73 -6.33
N LEU A 274 -12.25 -25.90 -5.47
CA LEU A 274 -12.21 -25.41 -4.09
C LEU A 274 -11.06 -26.00 -3.27
N ASP A 275 -10.42 -27.05 -3.75
CA ASP A 275 -9.28 -27.69 -3.07
C ASP A 275 -8.09 -26.78 -2.92
N ILE A 276 -7.94 -25.76 -3.81
CA ILE A 276 -6.90 -24.74 -3.70
C ILE A 276 -6.99 -23.94 -2.38
N LEU A 277 -8.17 -23.86 -1.77
CA LEU A 277 -8.38 -23.17 -0.50
C LEU A 277 -8.12 -24.05 0.75
N LYS A 278 -7.90 -25.35 0.60
CA LYS A 278 -7.69 -26.27 1.76
C LYS A 278 -6.56 -25.82 2.70
N PRO A 279 -5.37 -25.41 2.21
CA PRO A 279 -4.30 -24.92 3.08
C PRO A 279 -4.74 -23.72 3.93
N TYR A 280 -5.47 -22.81 3.32
CA TYR A 280 -5.96 -21.58 3.97
C TYR A 280 -7.04 -21.88 5.01
N PHE A 281 -7.93 -22.85 4.77
CA PHE A 281 -8.86 -23.32 5.80
C PHE A 281 -8.16 -23.96 7.00
N SER A 282 -7.02 -24.62 6.78
CA SER A 282 -6.19 -25.16 7.88
C SER A 282 -5.67 -24.03 8.78
N VAL A 283 -5.18 -22.93 8.17
CA VAL A 283 -4.75 -21.73 8.91
C VAL A 283 -5.92 -21.10 9.67
N LEU A 284 -7.08 -20.95 9.04
CA LEU A 284 -8.29 -20.45 9.71
C LEU A 284 -8.58 -21.25 10.98
N ASN A 285 -8.61 -22.59 10.88
CA ASN A 285 -8.86 -23.49 12.03
C ASN A 285 -7.81 -23.32 13.14
N LYS A 286 -6.54 -23.16 12.81
CA LYS A 286 -5.45 -22.91 13.77
C LYS A 286 -5.70 -21.66 14.62
N TYR A 287 -6.25 -20.60 14.02
CA TYR A 287 -6.48 -19.31 14.71
C TYR A 287 -7.84 -19.24 15.41
N LEU A 288 -8.83 -20.08 15.08
CA LEU A 288 -10.12 -20.10 15.77
C LEU A 288 -9.98 -20.30 17.28
N VAL A 289 -9.07 -21.17 17.73
CA VAL A 289 -8.86 -21.44 19.15
C VAL A 289 -8.26 -20.25 19.92
N LYS A 290 -7.71 -19.29 19.21
CA LYS A 290 -7.08 -18.09 19.76
C LYS A 290 -8.00 -16.87 19.81
N MET A 291 -9.23 -16.96 19.27
CA MET A 291 -10.13 -15.81 19.10
C MET A 291 -10.43 -15.05 20.39
N LYS A 292 -10.53 -15.75 21.54
CA LYS A 292 -10.72 -15.11 22.85
C LYS A 292 -9.52 -14.22 23.20
N LYS A 293 -8.30 -14.71 22.99
CA LYS A 293 -7.05 -13.95 23.23
C LYS A 293 -6.93 -12.76 22.29
N MET A 294 -7.43 -12.87 21.06
CA MET A 294 -7.49 -11.81 20.05
C MET A 294 -8.60 -10.77 20.31
N GLN A 295 -9.35 -10.89 21.41
CA GLN A 295 -10.44 -9.98 21.77
C GLN A 295 -11.52 -9.79 20.69
N ILE A 296 -11.73 -10.81 19.86
CA ILE A 296 -12.76 -10.77 18.79
C ILE A 296 -14.15 -10.82 19.43
N PRO A 297 -15.09 -9.93 19.02
CA PRO A 297 -16.47 -9.97 19.55
C PRO A 297 -17.15 -11.32 19.32
N LEU A 298 -17.93 -11.80 20.31
CA LEU A 298 -18.53 -13.13 20.32
C LEU A 298 -19.33 -13.42 19.04
N LYS A 299 -20.11 -12.45 18.54
CA LYS A 299 -20.87 -12.59 17.29
C LYS A 299 -19.95 -12.92 16.09
N LYS A 300 -18.77 -12.26 16.00
CA LYS A 300 -17.78 -12.51 14.95
C LYS A 300 -17.06 -13.85 15.16
N GLN A 301 -16.84 -14.27 16.42
CA GLN A 301 -16.29 -15.59 16.73
C GLN A 301 -17.23 -16.71 16.23
N ILE A 302 -18.53 -16.61 16.52
CA ILE A 302 -19.55 -17.58 16.08
C ILE A 302 -19.58 -17.64 14.55
N LYS A 303 -19.64 -16.49 13.85
CA LYS A 303 -19.59 -16.46 12.37
C LYS A 303 -18.35 -17.15 11.82
N SER A 304 -17.17 -16.88 12.39
CA SER A 304 -15.92 -17.51 11.97
C SER A 304 -15.91 -19.01 12.15
N PHE A 305 -16.42 -19.50 13.30
CA PHE A 305 -16.52 -20.92 13.61
C PHE A 305 -17.46 -21.65 12.64
N ILE A 306 -18.65 -21.10 12.40
CA ILE A 306 -19.64 -21.69 11.49
C ILE A 306 -19.07 -21.75 10.07
N PHE A 307 -18.44 -20.68 9.60
CA PHE A 307 -17.80 -20.67 8.29
C PHE A 307 -16.71 -21.75 8.17
N ALA A 308 -15.83 -21.83 9.16
CA ALA A 308 -14.72 -22.79 9.13
C ALA A 308 -15.18 -24.24 9.16
N LYS A 309 -16.19 -24.56 10.00
CA LYS A 309 -16.65 -25.94 10.22
C LYS A 309 -17.65 -26.43 9.18
N PHE A 310 -18.56 -25.57 8.75
CA PHE A 310 -19.66 -25.95 7.87
C PHE A 310 -19.54 -25.32 6.47
N HIS A 311 -18.52 -24.49 6.23
CA HIS A 311 -18.36 -23.72 5.02
C HIS A 311 -19.61 -22.88 4.65
N ILE A 312 -20.38 -22.47 5.66
CA ILE A 312 -21.58 -21.65 5.51
C ILE A 312 -21.23 -20.19 5.80
N VAL A 313 -21.60 -19.30 4.89
CA VAL A 313 -21.50 -17.85 5.08
C VAL A 313 -22.77 -17.39 5.79
N ILE A 314 -22.63 -16.81 6.98
CA ILE A 314 -23.73 -16.14 7.69
C ILE A 314 -23.59 -14.64 7.48
N LEU A 315 -24.58 -14.04 6.83
CA LEU A 315 -24.69 -12.61 6.58
C LEU A 315 -24.90 -11.79 7.87
#